data_39cfd8da5ab9faaca5be7a82db3c8c53
#
_entry.id   39cfd8da5ab9faaca5be7a82db3c8c53
#
_cell.length_a   1.000
_cell.length_b   1.000
_cell.length_c   1.000
_cell.angle_alpha   90.00
_cell.angle_beta   90.00
_cell.angle_gamma   90.00
#
_symmetry.space_group_name_H-M   'P 1'
#
loop_
_entity.id
_entity.type
_entity.pdbx_description
1 polymer ?
#
loop_
_entity_poly.entity_id
_entity_poly.type
_entity_poly.pdbx_seq_one_letter_code
_entity_poly.pdbx_strand_id
1 'polypeptide(L)'
;MNKPTSHQSGWDARELERVGSATELQLASRRPDGTLRPYTTMWVVRVGDDLYVRSAYGPSNPWYRRAKASGRGRIRAGEVERNVSFEEAAPAAEVPIDEAYHAKYDGYGEQIVGTVVGTKAHDVTVRLMPDEAAAAAGTK
;
A
#
# COMPACT_ATOMS: atom_id res chain seq x y z
N MET A 1 -7.36 -14.59 -23.50
CA MET A 1 -7.28 -14.37 -22.85
C MET A 1 -6.69 -13.96 -22.01
N ASN A 2 -6.33 -13.88 -22.10
CA ASN A 2 -5.78 -13.52 -21.34
C ASN A 2 -5.44 -12.97 -20.49
N LYS A 3 -5.33 -12.75 -20.19
CA LYS A 3 -5.04 -12.33 -19.46
C LYS A 3 -4.59 -12.19 -18.47
N PRO A 4 -4.81 -12.44 -18.48
CA PRO A 4 -4.36 -12.87 -17.19
C PRO A 4 -3.55 -11.93 -16.43
N THR A 5 -2.65 -11.45 -17.03
CA THR A 5 -1.75 -10.62 -16.34
C THR A 5 -2.40 -9.49 -15.65
N SER A 6 -3.43 -9.02 -16.18
CA SER A 6 -4.05 -7.85 -15.63
C SER A 6 -4.59 -8.10 -14.27
N HIS A 7 -4.69 -9.35 -13.96
CA HIS A 7 -5.28 -9.65 -12.78
C HIS A 7 -4.40 -9.75 -11.65
N GLN A 8 -3.13 -9.62 -11.84
CA GLN A 8 -2.19 -9.83 -10.81
C GLN A 8 -2.40 -8.90 -9.64
N SER A 9 -2.72 -7.63 -9.91
CA SER A 9 -2.93 -6.68 -8.83
C SER A 9 -4.40 -6.44 -8.54
N GLY A 10 -5.27 -6.60 -9.53
CA GLY A 10 -6.68 -6.32 -9.36
C GLY A 10 -7.05 -4.86 -9.44
N TRP A 11 -6.09 -3.94 -9.51
CA TRP A 11 -6.38 -2.52 -9.62
C TRP A 11 -6.71 -2.17 -11.07
N ASP A 12 -7.71 -1.30 -11.29
CA ASP A 12 -7.94 -0.83 -12.64
C ASP A 12 -7.05 0.39 -12.94
N ALA A 13 -7.02 0.78 -14.22
CA ALA A 13 -6.11 1.83 -14.64
C ALA A 13 -6.38 3.16 -13.95
N ARG A 14 -7.65 3.48 -13.71
CA ARG A 14 -8.02 4.73 -13.08
C ARG A 14 -7.56 4.74 -11.62
N GLU A 15 -7.75 3.63 -10.93
CA GLU A 15 -7.32 3.53 -9.54
C GLU A 15 -5.81 3.66 -9.42
N LEU A 16 -5.08 2.98 -10.29
CA LEU A 16 -3.62 3.07 -10.28
C LEU A 16 -3.15 4.49 -10.51
N GLU A 17 -3.78 5.18 -11.45
CA GLU A 17 -3.39 6.56 -11.73
C GLU A 17 -3.71 7.47 -10.55
N ARG A 18 -4.91 7.37 -10.01
CA ARG A 18 -5.35 8.25 -8.93
C ARG A 18 -4.56 8.04 -7.65
N VAL A 19 -4.40 6.79 -7.24
CA VAL A 19 -3.68 6.48 -6.02
C VAL A 19 -2.19 6.68 -6.22
N GLY A 20 -1.67 6.26 -7.37
CA GLY A 20 -0.24 6.38 -7.65
C GLY A 20 0.26 7.81 -7.71
N SER A 21 -0.59 8.75 -8.12
CA SER A 21 -0.18 10.15 -8.19
C SER A 21 -0.54 10.94 -6.94
N ALA A 22 -1.26 10.35 -6.00
CA ALA A 22 -1.59 11.04 -4.76
C ALA A 22 -0.34 11.18 -3.90
N THR A 23 -0.19 12.33 -3.24
CA THR A 23 0.96 12.52 -2.36
C THR A 23 0.85 11.67 -1.12
N GLU A 24 -0.38 11.49 -0.62
CA GLU A 24 -0.61 10.76 0.62
C GLU A 24 -1.72 9.74 0.44
N LEU A 25 -1.63 8.69 1.23
CA LEU A 25 -2.65 7.66 1.30
C LEU A 25 -3.02 7.47 2.75
N GLN A 26 -4.31 7.27 3.01
CA GLN A 26 -4.77 6.93 4.35
C GLN A 26 -5.11 5.45 4.40
N LEU A 27 -4.61 4.78 5.43
CA LEU A 27 -4.75 3.34 5.58
C LEU A 27 -5.35 3.02 6.95
N ALA A 28 -6.35 2.17 6.98
CA ALA A 28 -6.92 1.67 8.21
C ALA A 28 -6.95 0.16 8.16
N SER A 29 -6.48 -0.50 9.22
CA SER A 29 -6.59 -1.94 9.30
C SER A 29 -7.88 -2.30 10.03
N ARG A 30 -8.33 -3.54 9.86
CA ARG A 30 -9.55 -4.00 10.53
C ARG A 30 -9.22 -4.67 11.85
N ARG A 31 -10.09 -4.44 12.83
CA ARG A 31 -10.02 -5.14 14.11
C ARG A 31 -10.56 -6.56 13.92
N PRO A 32 -10.33 -7.43 14.90
CA PRO A 32 -10.87 -8.79 14.80
C PRO A 32 -12.39 -8.85 14.59
N ASP A 33 -13.12 -7.84 15.06
CA ASP A 33 -14.57 -7.82 14.87
C ASP A 33 -14.97 -7.24 13.50
N GLY A 34 -14.01 -6.90 12.66
CA GLY A 34 -14.27 -6.40 11.30
C GLY A 34 -14.40 -4.89 11.18
N THR A 35 -14.42 -4.16 12.29
CA THR A 35 -14.51 -2.71 12.21
C THR A 35 -13.16 -2.11 11.87
N LEU A 36 -13.16 -0.90 11.32
CA LEU A 36 -11.92 -0.23 10.93
C LEU A 36 -11.34 0.53 12.11
N ARG A 37 -10.01 0.45 12.24
CA ARG A 37 -9.28 1.32 13.14
C ARG A 37 -9.18 2.70 12.52
N PRO A 38 -8.75 3.72 13.28
CA PRO A 38 -8.55 5.04 12.68
C PRO A 38 -7.55 4.98 11.53
N TYR A 39 -7.73 5.87 10.55
CA TYR A 39 -6.82 5.94 9.42
C TYR A 39 -5.49 6.56 9.81
N THR A 40 -4.42 6.05 9.23
CA THR A 40 -3.06 6.60 9.36
C THR A 40 -2.65 7.12 7.99
N THR A 41 -2.07 8.31 7.95
CA THR A 41 -1.62 8.92 6.70
C THR A 41 -0.19 8.52 6.42
N MET A 42 0.12 8.18 5.18
CA MET A 42 1.45 7.74 4.79
C MET A 42 1.69 7.99 3.31
N TRP A 43 2.91 7.80 2.88
CA TRP A 43 3.28 7.90 1.46
C TRP A 43 2.92 6.60 0.74
N VAL A 44 2.69 6.71 -0.57
CA VAL A 44 2.35 5.56 -1.42
C VAL A 44 3.12 5.65 -2.72
N VAL A 45 3.53 4.52 -3.27
CA VAL A 45 4.16 4.48 -4.58
C VAL A 45 3.50 3.42 -5.45
N ARG A 46 3.55 3.68 -6.75
CA ARG A 46 3.10 2.73 -7.76
C ARG A 46 4.32 2.18 -8.48
N VAL A 47 4.36 0.86 -8.63
CA VAL A 47 5.39 0.20 -9.44
C VAL A 47 4.64 -0.74 -10.37
N GLY A 48 4.63 -0.42 -11.66
CA GLY A 48 3.85 -1.21 -12.62
C GLY A 48 2.37 -1.10 -12.29
N ASP A 49 1.76 -2.24 -12.06
CA ASP A 49 0.34 -2.31 -11.75
C ASP A 49 0.09 -2.54 -10.27
N ASP A 50 1.07 -2.34 -9.44
CA ASP A 50 0.97 -2.56 -8.00
C ASP A 50 1.16 -1.27 -7.22
N LEU A 51 0.56 -1.23 -6.03
CA LEU A 51 0.67 -0.12 -5.10
C LEU A 51 1.30 -0.62 -3.82
N TYR A 52 2.23 0.18 -3.28
CA TYR A 52 2.98 -0.22 -2.09
C TYR A 52 3.08 0.92 -1.09
N VAL A 53 3.14 0.56 0.19
CA VAL A 53 3.46 1.49 1.26
C VAL A 53 4.55 0.86 2.12
N ARG A 54 5.28 1.67 2.86
CA ARG A 54 6.33 1.17 3.76
C ARG A 54 6.21 1.83 5.11
N SER A 55 6.61 1.08 6.14
CA SER A 55 6.60 1.57 7.50
C SER A 55 7.86 2.38 7.76
N ALA A 56 7.72 3.70 7.87
CA ALA A 56 8.84 4.55 8.23
C ALA A 56 9.30 4.17 9.63
N TYR A 57 10.60 4.18 9.84
CA TYR A 57 11.22 3.89 11.13
C TYR A 57 11.05 2.44 11.58
N GLY A 58 10.71 1.52 10.67
CA GLY A 58 10.85 0.11 10.94
C GLY A 58 9.57 -0.61 11.36
N PRO A 59 9.71 -1.85 11.84
CA PRO A 59 8.56 -2.73 12.05
C PRO A 59 7.78 -2.50 13.34
N SER A 60 8.25 -1.64 14.22
CA SER A 60 7.53 -1.39 15.46
C SER A 60 6.44 -0.34 15.35
N ASN A 61 6.31 0.29 14.16
CA ASN A 61 5.28 1.29 13.94
C ASN A 61 3.90 0.65 14.13
N PRO A 62 3.03 1.24 14.96
CA PRO A 62 1.75 0.60 15.29
C PRO A 62 0.88 0.27 14.07
N TRP A 63 0.81 1.16 13.07
CA TRP A 63 -0.06 0.85 11.93
C TRP A 63 0.44 -0.38 11.16
N TYR A 64 1.76 -0.53 11.07
CA TYR A 64 2.35 -1.64 10.35
C TYR A 64 2.07 -2.96 11.09
N ARG A 65 2.24 -2.94 12.40
CA ARG A 65 1.98 -4.13 13.22
C ARG A 65 0.52 -4.56 13.11
N ARG A 66 -0.38 -3.58 13.14
CA ARG A 66 -1.82 -3.86 13.04
C ARG A 66 -2.19 -4.38 11.66
N ALA A 67 -1.63 -3.78 10.61
CA ALA A 67 -1.90 -4.24 9.25
C ALA A 67 -1.41 -5.67 9.05
N LYS A 68 -0.21 -5.95 9.56
CA LYS A 68 0.37 -7.28 9.42
C LYS A 68 -0.46 -8.32 10.16
N ALA A 69 -0.92 -8.00 11.36
CA ALA A 69 -1.72 -8.91 12.15
C ALA A 69 -3.10 -9.15 11.54
N SER A 70 -3.70 -8.10 11.00
CA SER A 70 -5.05 -8.17 10.45
C SER A 70 -5.08 -8.74 9.04
N GLY A 71 -4.14 -8.37 8.20
CA GLY A 71 -4.11 -8.76 6.79
C GLY A 71 -5.12 -8.06 5.92
N ARG A 72 -6.02 -7.26 6.47
CA ARG A 72 -7.06 -6.60 5.70
C ARG A 72 -7.37 -5.22 6.25
N GLY A 73 -7.87 -4.35 5.37
CA GLY A 73 -8.27 -3.03 5.78
C GLY A 73 -8.90 -2.25 4.64
N ARG A 74 -8.69 -0.94 4.68
CA ARG A 74 -9.26 -0.05 3.67
C ARG A 74 -8.29 1.09 3.44
N ILE A 75 -8.22 1.58 2.20
CA ILE A 75 -7.39 2.74 1.89
C ILE A 75 -8.23 3.83 1.25
N ARG A 76 -7.74 5.06 1.39
CA ARG A 76 -8.30 6.24 0.72
C ARG A 76 -7.15 7.05 0.16
N ALA A 77 -7.20 7.37 -1.13
CA ALA A 77 -6.20 8.22 -1.77
C ALA A 77 -6.72 8.62 -3.14
N GLY A 78 -6.48 9.88 -3.54
CA GLY A 78 -6.81 10.33 -4.90
C GLY A 78 -8.26 10.10 -5.28
N GLU A 79 -9.17 10.27 -4.34
CA GLU A 79 -10.61 10.05 -4.54
C GLU A 79 -10.99 8.60 -4.73
N VAL A 80 -10.08 7.69 -4.41
CA VAL A 80 -10.34 6.26 -4.45
C VAL A 80 -10.47 5.76 -3.02
N GLU A 81 -11.50 4.94 -2.77
CA GLU A 81 -11.66 4.25 -1.50
C GLU A 81 -11.90 2.79 -1.81
N ARG A 82 -11.08 1.92 -1.25
CA ARG A 82 -11.19 0.49 -1.54
C ARG A 82 -10.85 -0.34 -0.31
N ASN A 83 -11.58 -1.42 -0.13
CA ASN A 83 -11.14 -2.46 0.79
C ASN A 83 -9.93 -3.15 0.17
N VAL A 84 -8.96 -3.48 1.01
CA VAL A 84 -7.71 -4.07 0.54
C VAL A 84 -7.25 -5.18 1.47
N SER A 85 -6.44 -6.07 0.92
CA SER A 85 -5.64 -6.98 1.74
C SER A 85 -4.20 -6.48 1.73
N PHE A 86 -3.47 -6.81 2.78
CA PHE A 86 -2.08 -6.40 2.96
C PHE A 86 -1.19 -7.61 2.78
N GLU A 87 -0.28 -7.55 1.81
CA GLU A 87 0.59 -8.67 1.48
C GLU A 87 2.03 -8.24 1.48
N GLU A 88 2.92 -9.20 1.61
CA GLU A 88 4.34 -8.91 1.51
C GLU A 88 4.71 -8.69 0.05
N ALA A 89 5.67 -7.80 -0.17
CA ALA A 89 6.18 -7.58 -1.51
C ALA A 89 7.15 -8.69 -1.88
N ALA A 90 7.18 -9.04 -3.17
CA ALA A 90 8.19 -9.97 -3.65
C ALA A 90 9.58 -9.32 -3.52
N PRO A 91 10.62 -10.10 -3.19
CA PRO A 91 11.96 -9.53 -3.04
C PRO A 91 12.42 -8.76 -4.28
N ALA A 92 12.06 -9.23 -5.46
CA ALA A 92 12.46 -8.56 -6.69
C ALA A 92 11.83 -7.18 -6.86
N ALA A 93 10.77 -6.89 -6.11
CA ALA A 93 10.11 -5.58 -6.21
C ALA A 93 10.79 -4.52 -5.36
N GLU A 94 11.65 -4.91 -4.41
CA GLU A 94 12.14 -3.94 -3.43
C GLU A 94 12.98 -2.83 -4.01
N VAL A 95 13.88 -3.12 -4.95
CA VAL A 95 14.68 -2.08 -5.57
C VAL A 95 13.84 -1.15 -6.43
N PRO A 96 12.95 -1.67 -7.30
CA PRO A 96 12.02 -0.77 -8.02
C PRO A 96 11.17 0.09 -7.09
N ILE A 97 10.81 -0.41 -5.92
CA ILE A 97 10.06 0.38 -4.96
C ILE A 97 10.92 1.51 -4.41
N ASP A 98 12.21 1.25 -4.08
CA ASP A 98 13.13 2.30 -3.67
C ASP A 98 13.19 3.39 -4.72
N GLU A 99 13.33 2.99 -5.99
CA GLU A 99 13.41 3.94 -7.09
C GLU A 99 12.16 4.77 -7.21
N ALA A 100 11.00 4.15 -7.00
CA ALA A 100 9.73 4.86 -7.07
C ALA A 100 9.60 5.89 -5.95
N TYR A 101 10.06 5.55 -4.74
CA TYR A 101 10.07 6.53 -3.65
C TYR A 101 10.99 7.71 -3.97
N HIS A 102 12.16 7.44 -4.51
CA HIS A 102 13.07 8.52 -4.89
C HIS A 102 12.46 9.40 -5.97
N ALA A 103 11.89 8.79 -7.00
CA ALA A 103 11.32 9.54 -8.10
C ALA A 103 10.19 10.45 -7.66
N LYS A 104 9.41 10.00 -6.68
CA LYS A 104 8.21 10.73 -6.28
C LYS A 104 8.46 11.70 -5.13
N TYR A 105 9.35 11.34 -4.19
CA TYR A 105 9.45 12.05 -2.93
C TYR A 105 10.80 12.69 -2.62
N ASP A 106 11.80 12.56 -3.50
CA ASP A 106 13.12 13.10 -3.21
C ASP A 106 13.10 14.60 -2.88
N GLY A 107 12.14 15.31 -3.44
CA GLY A 107 12.02 16.74 -3.16
C GLY A 107 11.75 17.06 -1.69
N TYR A 108 11.34 16.09 -0.91
CA TYR A 108 11.07 16.29 0.51
C TYR A 108 12.32 16.20 1.38
N GLY A 109 13.45 15.74 0.82
CA GLY A 109 14.72 15.71 1.53
C GLY A 109 15.16 14.31 1.92
N GLU A 110 16.46 14.13 1.96
CA GLU A 110 17.08 12.82 2.22
C GLU A 110 16.67 12.22 3.56
N GLN A 111 16.54 13.07 4.58
CA GLN A 111 16.23 12.56 5.91
C GLN A 111 14.90 11.83 5.93
N ILE A 112 13.89 12.43 5.34
CA ILE A 112 12.56 11.82 5.36
C ILE A 112 12.50 10.65 4.39
N VAL A 113 13.00 10.83 3.16
CA VAL A 113 12.96 9.76 2.17
C VAL A 113 13.78 8.56 2.65
N GLY A 114 14.88 8.80 3.35
CA GLY A 114 15.70 7.73 3.89
C GLY A 114 14.98 6.80 4.86
N THR A 115 13.85 7.23 5.43
CA THR A 115 13.10 6.35 6.34
C THR A 115 12.31 5.28 5.60
N VAL A 116 12.11 5.43 4.29
CA VAL A 116 11.30 4.49 3.50
C VAL A 116 12.05 3.86 2.34
N VAL A 117 13.37 4.01 2.28
CA VAL A 117 14.19 3.37 1.25
C VAL A 117 15.37 2.66 1.90
N GLY A 118 16.00 1.76 1.14
CA GLY A 118 17.16 1.03 1.60
C GLY A 118 16.80 -0.32 2.19
N THR A 119 17.82 -1.09 2.57
CA THR A 119 17.60 -2.48 2.97
C THR A 119 16.71 -2.63 4.20
N LYS A 120 16.78 -1.71 5.15
CA LYS A 120 15.90 -1.80 6.31
C LYS A 120 14.44 -1.64 5.92
N ALA A 121 14.15 -0.79 4.94
CA ALA A 121 12.78 -0.58 4.51
C ALA A 121 12.25 -1.75 3.70
N HIS A 122 13.12 -2.58 3.16
CA HIS A 122 12.68 -3.74 2.40
C HIS A 122 11.91 -4.73 3.26
N ASP A 123 12.19 -4.77 4.55
CA ASP A 123 11.51 -5.71 5.45
C ASP A 123 10.14 -5.23 5.89
N VAL A 124 9.78 -3.99 5.58
CA VAL A 124 8.52 -3.40 6.06
C VAL A 124 7.69 -2.87 4.90
N THR A 125 7.80 -3.49 3.74
CA THR A 125 7.01 -3.15 2.56
C THR A 125 5.70 -3.90 2.59
N VAL A 126 4.61 -3.18 2.30
CA VAL A 126 3.28 -3.78 2.22
C VAL A 126 2.75 -3.56 0.80
N ARG A 127 2.34 -4.63 0.17
CA ARG A 127 1.67 -4.59 -1.12
C ARG A 127 0.18 -4.48 -0.88
N LEU A 128 -0.45 -3.52 -1.51
CA LEU A 128 -1.89 -3.29 -1.34
C LEU A 128 -2.63 -3.99 -2.48
N MET A 129 -3.53 -4.90 -2.12
CA MET A 129 -4.33 -5.63 -3.11
C MET A 129 -5.79 -5.30 -2.91
N PRO A 130 -6.55 -5.01 -3.99
CA PRO A 130 -7.98 -4.80 -3.82
C PRO A 130 -8.62 -6.07 -3.27
N ASP A 131 -9.47 -5.91 -2.27
CA ASP A 131 -10.13 -7.04 -1.64
C ASP A 131 -11.53 -7.18 -2.23
N GLU A 132 -11.61 -7.91 -3.32
CA GLU A 132 -12.88 -8.07 -4.02
C GLU A 132 -13.89 -8.87 -3.22
N ALA A 133 -13.40 -9.85 -2.48
CA ALA A 133 -14.30 -10.68 -1.69
C ALA A 133 -14.96 -9.86 -0.60
N ALA A 134 -14.20 -9.01 0.08
CA ALA A 134 -14.74 -8.16 1.12
C ALA A 134 -15.73 -7.16 0.53
N ALA A 135 -15.43 -6.61 -0.64
CA ALA A 135 -16.33 -5.68 -1.29
C ALA A 135 -17.63 -6.37 -1.65
N ALA A 136 -17.56 -7.58 -2.20
CA ALA A 136 -18.74 -8.32 -2.56
C ALA A 136 -19.58 -8.64 -1.32
N ALA A 137 -18.94 -9.05 -0.25
CA ALA A 137 -19.66 -9.33 0.99
C ALA A 137 -20.32 -8.07 1.52
N GLY A 138 -19.65 -6.95 1.41
CA GLY A 138 -20.19 -5.70 1.92
C GLY A 138 -21.40 -5.20 1.18
N THR A 139 -21.64 -5.68 -0.02
CA THR A 139 -22.78 -5.22 -0.78
C THR A 139 -24.04 -5.98 -0.46
N LYS A 140 -23.92 -7.04 0.26
CA LYS A 140 -25.11 -7.79 0.62
C LYS A 140 -25.88 -7.13 1.74
#